data_0be9db843868c892cae4afe297431dc1
#
_entry.id   0be9db843868c892cae4afe297431dc1
#
_cell.length_a   1.000
_cell.length_b   1.000
_cell.length_c   1.000
_cell.angle_alpha   90.00
_cell.angle_beta   90.00
_cell.angle_gamma   90.00
#
_symmetry.space_group_name_H-M   'P 1'
#
loop_
_entity.id
_entity.type
_entity.pdbx_description
1 polymer ?
#
loop_
_entity_poly.entity_id
_entity_poly.type
_entity_poly.pdbx_seq_one_letter_code
_entity_poly.pdbx_strand_id
1 'polypeptide(L)'
;MRLHTAIPVLLVLTAFLCACQKTSSQNETDSKAELVTSIATAASTSTDSTSTEPMDPVVQSEFKLVQPQLSTVFPSLQEDLIHDFQYDAFVPLKDQQYDYLSPFFLKDNILYLQKDICNFSNSSDVVFYKYDLDTGKSADIEGRLEQWQYGVGEGECAYADGRIYASYAGGTTVHYALDTEQDSVEVIKKGDLEDSASFIKTYPVNDKEYVEIYVTESGDEINGIRYTYHVTLFGETGEREIATKEYSRSENYRYTVNDNKLYEYSQSENGDDPRLRIYDLNGNLLESYELPEVSSLLKDRGNLEENMENRTSRIDAFGDYCLVTVDICYARHNKCVLYNLKDKTACMLENCFYQSPNISVDSTVKNHILELYYDQTDSSGVYNLNNAGLFTPVLELPPFDGYVVTDGASLVYLNKAEKKLYRIGL
;
A
#
# COMPACT_ATOMS: atom_id res chain seq x y z
N MET A 1 4.53 43.00 36.36
CA MET A 1 5.86 42.72 35.81
C MET A 1 6.19 41.27 36.11
N ARG A 2 5.79 40.36 35.22
CA ARG A 2 6.12 38.94 35.28
C ARG A 2 6.46 38.53 33.83
N LEU A 3 7.71 38.22 33.61
CA LEU A 3 8.22 37.67 32.34
C LEU A 3 7.67 36.24 32.16
N HIS A 4 7.02 36.00 31.05
CA HIS A 4 6.75 34.67 30.55
C HIS A 4 7.90 34.28 29.59
N THR A 5 8.71 33.38 30.03
CA THR A 5 9.70 32.68 29.21
C THR A 5 8.95 31.68 28.32
N ALA A 6 8.90 31.97 27.04
CA ALA A 6 8.48 31.03 26.01
C ALA A 6 9.64 30.05 25.76
N ILE A 7 9.41 28.78 25.96
CA ILE A 7 10.30 27.69 25.55
C ILE A 7 9.85 27.30 24.14
N PRO A 8 10.72 27.33 23.13
CA PRO A 8 10.35 26.83 21.82
C PRO A 8 10.37 25.30 21.83
N VAL A 9 9.22 24.73 21.52
CA VAL A 9 9.12 23.31 21.16
C VAL A 9 9.80 23.17 19.80
N LEU A 10 11.01 22.63 19.82
CA LEU A 10 11.78 22.33 18.61
C LEU A 10 11.38 20.96 18.12
N LEU A 11 10.69 20.96 16.98
CA LEU A 11 10.54 19.89 16.01
C LEU A 11 11.48 18.69 16.19
N VAL A 12 10.86 17.51 16.34
CA VAL A 12 11.46 16.26 15.89
C VAL A 12 10.71 15.82 14.65
N LEU A 13 11.07 16.44 13.55
CA LEU A 13 10.66 16.08 12.18
C LEU A 13 11.96 15.90 11.39
N THR A 14 12.63 14.76 11.60
CA THR A 14 13.72 14.32 10.71
C THR A 14 14.03 12.88 11.02
N ALA A 15 13.54 11.97 10.19
CA ALA A 15 14.23 10.74 9.91
C ALA A 15 13.54 9.91 8.82
N PHE A 16 13.38 10.49 7.64
CA PHE A 16 13.29 9.67 6.42
C PHE A 16 14.09 10.35 5.33
N LEU A 17 15.42 10.31 5.48
CA LEU A 17 16.32 10.64 4.38
C LEU A 17 17.64 9.91 4.60
N CYS A 18 17.92 8.99 3.69
CA CYS A 18 19.23 8.58 3.22
C CYS A 18 20.29 8.16 4.25
N ALA A 19 20.41 6.89 4.48
CA ALA A 19 21.67 6.29 4.81
C ALA A 19 22.44 5.94 3.51
N CYS A 20 23.02 6.94 2.88
CA CYS A 20 24.12 6.78 1.93
C CYS A 20 25.19 7.75 2.36
N GLN A 21 26.06 7.34 3.27
CA GLN A 21 27.33 8.03 3.48
C GLN A 21 28.48 7.03 3.36
N LYS A 22 29.29 7.33 2.35
CA LYS A 22 30.59 6.77 2.05
C LYS A 22 31.49 6.73 3.29
N THR A 23 32.11 5.57 3.54
CA THR A 23 33.40 5.52 4.20
C THR A 23 34.42 5.06 3.18
N SER A 24 35.22 6.03 2.71
CA SER A 24 36.47 5.79 2.04
C SER A 24 37.52 5.42 3.08
N SER A 25 38.13 4.28 2.96
CA SER A 25 39.48 4.08 3.51
C SER A 25 40.33 3.44 2.43
N GLN A 26 41.33 4.24 2.01
CA GLN A 26 42.46 3.81 1.23
C GLN A 26 43.25 2.76 2.02
N ASN A 27 43.68 1.72 1.33
CA ASN A 27 45.00 1.15 1.55
C ASN A 27 45.48 0.52 0.25
N GLU A 28 46.53 1.15 -0.27
CA GLU A 28 47.45 0.61 -1.26
C GLU A 28 48.17 -0.62 -0.70
N THR A 29 48.29 -1.64 -1.48
CA THR A 29 49.56 -2.39 -1.60
C THR A 29 49.61 -3.16 -2.91
N ASP A 30 50.67 -2.85 -3.64
CA ASP A 30 51.18 -3.56 -4.84
C ASP A 30 51.34 -5.06 -4.64
N SER A 31 51.01 -5.85 -5.66
CA SER A 31 51.90 -6.89 -6.15
C SER A 31 51.57 -7.33 -7.57
N LYS A 32 52.52 -7.16 -8.45
CA LYS A 32 52.62 -7.74 -9.78
C LYS A 32 52.65 -9.27 -9.73
N ALA A 33 51.94 -9.92 -10.63
CA ALA A 33 52.40 -11.16 -11.26
C ALA A 33 51.80 -11.28 -12.65
N GLU A 34 52.68 -11.33 -13.62
CA GLU A 34 52.44 -11.76 -15.00
C GLU A 34 52.14 -13.26 -15.04
N LEU A 35 51.34 -13.74 -15.94
CA LEU A 35 51.75 -14.63 -17.06
C LEU A 35 50.57 -15.41 -17.64
N VAL A 36 50.49 -15.34 -18.90
CA VAL A 36 50.41 -16.33 -20.00
C VAL A 36 49.04 -16.66 -20.58
N THR A 37 49.00 -16.24 -21.81
CA THR A 37 48.17 -16.58 -22.95
C THR A 37 47.86 -18.07 -23.13
N SER A 38 46.60 -18.39 -23.41
CA SER A 38 46.30 -19.43 -24.41
C SER A 38 44.97 -19.13 -25.10
N ILE A 39 45.09 -18.92 -26.39
CA ILE A 39 44.02 -18.75 -27.36
C ILE A 39 43.35 -20.11 -27.57
N ALA A 40 42.05 -20.19 -27.34
CA ALA A 40 41.21 -21.21 -27.91
C ALA A 40 40.01 -20.56 -28.56
N THR A 41 40.07 -20.43 -29.87
CA THR A 41 38.98 -20.00 -30.74
C THR A 41 37.91 -21.08 -30.76
N ALA A 42 36.79 -20.81 -30.10
CA ALA A 42 35.55 -21.55 -30.34
C ALA A 42 34.54 -20.56 -30.92
N ALA A 43 34.28 -20.77 -32.21
CA ALA A 43 33.19 -20.08 -32.88
C ALA A 43 31.85 -20.55 -32.31
N SER A 44 31.24 -19.75 -31.44
CA SER A 44 29.85 -19.92 -31.07
C SER A 44 29.03 -19.01 -31.98
N THR A 45 28.28 -19.63 -32.86
CA THR A 45 27.17 -19.04 -33.60
C THR A 45 26.16 -18.51 -32.57
N SER A 46 26.15 -17.20 -32.34
CA SER A 46 25.05 -16.51 -31.67
C SER A 46 23.84 -16.56 -32.57
N THR A 47 22.91 -17.44 -32.31
CA THR A 47 21.54 -17.28 -32.75
C THR A 47 20.95 -16.15 -31.90
N ASP A 48 20.91 -14.96 -32.49
CA ASP A 48 20.07 -13.84 -32.04
C ASP A 48 18.62 -14.32 -32.10
N SER A 49 18.12 -14.86 -30.99
CA SER A 49 16.69 -14.99 -30.75
C SER A 49 16.21 -13.62 -30.24
N THR A 50 15.97 -12.69 -31.12
CA THR A 50 15.05 -11.61 -30.88
C THR A 50 13.69 -12.24 -30.58
N SER A 51 13.37 -12.44 -29.31
CA SER A 51 12.02 -12.69 -28.89
C SER A 51 11.26 -11.38 -29.10
N THR A 52 10.64 -11.25 -30.26
CA THR A 52 9.57 -10.28 -30.45
C THR A 52 8.45 -10.74 -29.54
N GLU A 53 8.35 -10.11 -28.35
CA GLU A 53 7.11 -10.17 -27.58
C GLU A 53 5.96 -9.85 -28.55
N PRO A 54 4.89 -10.64 -28.58
CA PRO A 54 3.73 -10.32 -29.39
C PRO A 54 3.27 -8.91 -29.00
N MET A 55 3.26 -8.00 -29.97
CA MET A 55 2.77 -6.64 -29.75
C MET A 55 1.35 -6.75 -29.24
N ASP A 56 1.14 -6.35 -27.97
CA ASP A 56 -0.19 -6.30 -27.34
C ASP A 56 -1.14 -5.55 -28.29
N PRO A 57 -2.36 -6.04 -28.50
CA PRO A 57 -3.37 -5.27 -29.17
C PRO A 57 -3.66 -4.02 -28.34
N VAL A 58 -3.02 -2.90 -28.70
CA VAL A 58 -3.20 -1.62 -28.01
C VAL A 58 -4.61 -1.16 -28.32
N VAL A 59 -5.49 -1.28 -27.34
CA VAL A 59 -6.78 -0.60 -27.37
C VAL A 59 -6.49 0.85 -27.02
N GLN A 60 -6.35 1.71 -28.04
CA GLN A 60 -6.29 3.15 -27.86
C GLN A 60 -7.62 3.63 -27.31
N SER A 61 -7.71 3.78 -26.00
CA SER A 61 -8.85 4.40 -25.35
C SER A 61 -8.40 5.77 -24.85
N GLU A 62 -8.87 6.80 -25.52
CA GLU A 62 -8.74 8.16 -25.00
C GLU A 62 -9.70 8.32 -23.81
N PHE A 63 -9.16 8.56 -22.63
CA PHE A 63 -9.95 8.94 -21.48
C PHE A 63 -10.35 10.41 -21.58
N LYS A 64 -11.63 10.67 -21.34
CA LYS A 64 -12.12 12.05 -21.27
C LYS A 64 -11.86 12.62 -19.88
N LEU A 65 -11.10 13.69 -19.77
CA LEU A 65 -10.90 14.40 -18.53
C LEU A 65 -12.21 15.01 -18.03
N VAL A 66 -12.54 14.74 -16.76
CA VAL A 66 -13.68 15.29 -16.05
C VAL A 66 -13.21 15.95 -14.74
N GLN A 67 -13.95 16.94 -14.28
CA GLN A 67 -13.67 17.58 -13.00
C GLN A 67 -14.43 16.85 -11.88
N PRO A 68 -13.79 16.56 -10.73
CA PRO A 68 -14.48 15.99 -9.58
C PRO A 68 -15.45 17.03 -8.98
N GLN A 69 -16.61 16.56 -8.57
CA GLN A 69 -17.55 17.36 -7.80
C GLN A 69 -17.43 16.95 -6.34
N LEU A 70 -16.61 17.67 -5.59
CA LEU A 70 -16.36 17.42 -4.17
C LEU A 70 -17.11 18.44 -3.33
N SER A 71 -17.96 17.97 -2.42
CA SER A 71 -18.57 18.80 -1.39
C SER A 71 -17.64 18.86 -0.18
N THR A 72 -17.50 20.04 0.42
CA THR A 72 -16.78 20.25 1.69
C THR A 72 -17.71 20.26 2.91
N VAL A 73 -18.98 19.89 2.71
CA VAL A 73 -19.97 19.82 3.80
C VAL A 73 -20.14 18.35 4.19
N PHE A 74 -19.65 18.00 5.36
CA PHE A 74 -19.71 16.66 5.92
C PHE A 74 -20.87 16.50 6.90
N PRO A 75 -21.45 15.29 7.05
CA PRO A 75 -22.49 15.00 8.03
C PRO A 75 -21.94 15.04 9.47
N SER A 76 -22.85 15.14 10.44
CA SER A 76 -22.50 15.05 11.86
C SER A 76 -22.34 13.60 12.29
N LEU A 77 -21.32 13.30 13.10
CA LEU A 77 -21.02 11.97 13.63
C LEU A 77 -21.77 11.60 14.92
N GLN A 78 -22.61 12.47 15.46
CA GLN A 78 -23.20 12.25 16.80
C GLN A 78 -24.07 11.00 16.90
N GLU A 79 -24.74 10.62 15.82
CA GLU A 79 -25.64 9.45 15.78
C GLU A 79 -24.88 8.13 15.54
N ASP A 80 -23.63 8.21 15.09
CA ASP A 80 -22.80 7.07 14.69
C ASP A 80 -21.89 6.58 15.84
N LEU A 81 -21.95 7.22 17.01
CA LEU A 81 -21.09 6.94 18.16
C LEU A 81 -21.39 5.58 18.79
N ILE A 82 -20.35 4.75 18.96
CA ILE A 82 -20.40 3.52 19.73
C ILE A 82 -20.18 3.85 21.22
N HIS A 83 -21.24 3.87 22.01
CA HIS A 83 -21.21 4.31 23.41
C HIS A 83 -20.49 3.36 24.36
N ASP A 84 -20.46 2.05 24.04
CA ASP A 84 -19.89 1.02 24.89
C ASP A 84 -18.39 0.80 24.66
N PHE A 85 -17.81 1.50 23.66
CA PHE A 85 -16.37 1.39 23.39
C PHE A 85 -15.55 2.08 24.48
N GLN A 86 -14.62 1.32 25.10
CA GLN A 86 -13.77 1.76 26.20
C GLN A 86 -12.29 1.71 25.76
N TYR A 87 -11.79 2.77 25.14
CA TYR A 87 -10.39 2.87 24.68
C TYR A 87 -9.38 2.52 25.79
N ASP A 88 -9.62 3.00 27.03
CA ASP A 88 -8.73 2.81 28.18
C ASP A 88 -8.68 1.36 28.67
N ALA A 89 -9.62 0.50 28.25
CA ALA A 89 -9.55 -0.94 28.51
C ALA A 89 -8.45 -1.62 27.67
N PHE A 90 -8.19 -1.13 26.45
CA PHE A 90 -7.13 -1.64 25.59
C PHE A 90 -5.78 -0.97 25.89
N VAL A 91 -5.78 0.36 26.10
CA VAL A 91 -4.58 1.15 26.35
C VAL A 91 -4.75 1.92 27.65
N PRO A 92 -4.31 1.36 28.80
CA PRO A 92 -4.38 2.03 30.10
C PRO A 92 -3.66 3.39 30.09
N LEU A 93 -4.17 4.35 30.86
CA LEU A 93 -3.66 5.74 30.90
C LEU A 93 -2.14 5.85 31.07
N LYS A 94 -1.53 4.94 31.85
CA LYS A 94 -0.08 4.91 32.09
C LYS A 94 0.75 4.57 30.85
N ASP A 95 0.14 3.88 29.87
CA ASP A 95 0.80 3.34 28.69
C ASP A 95 0.53 4.20 27.43
N GLN A 96 -0.48 5.11 27.47
CA GLN A 96 -0.96 5.90 26.32
C GLN A 96 0.07 6.85 25.69
N GLN A 97 1.18 7.11 26.38
CA GLN A 97 2.25 7.92 25.82
C GLN A 97 3.06 7.16 24.74
N TYR A 98 3.06 5.85 24.81
CA TYR A 98 3.92 5.00 23.98
C TYR A 98 3.14 3.94 23.19
N ASP A 99 2.03 3.45 23.74
CA ASP A 99 1.23 2.43 23.11
C ASP A 99 0.17 3.02 22.20
N TYR A 100 -0.04 2.40 21.05
CA TYR A 100 -1.01 2.83 20.04
C TYR A 100 -2.01 1.73 19.77
N LEU A 101 -3.29 2.10 19.69
CA LEU A 101 -4.38 1.24 19.29
C LEU A 101 -4.90 1.72 17.94
N SER A 102 -4.98 0.83 16.95
CA SER A 102 -5.56 1.13 15.64
C SER A 102 -6.45 -0.01 15.15
N PRO A 103 -7.58 0.28 14.52
CA PRO A 103 -8.34 -0.69 13.78
C PRO A 103 -7.60 -1.00 12.48
N PHE A 104 -7.56 -2.27 12.06
CA PHE A 104 -6.91 -2.64 10.81
C PHE A 104 -7.79 -3.49 9.90
N PHE A 105 -8.89 -4.06 10.42
CA PHE A 105 -9.79 -4.89 9.65
C PHE A 105 -11.22 -4.88 10.21
N LEU A 106 -12.22 -4.92 9.31
CA LEU A 106 -13.63 -4.98 9.66
C LEU A 106 -14.33 -6.05 8.84
N LYS A 107 -15.05 -6.94 9.51
CA LYS A 107 -15.86 -7.98 8.85
C LYS A 107 -17.00 -8.45 9.75
N ASP A 108 -18.20 -8.59 9.19
CA ASP A 108 -19.37 -9.16 9.87
C ASP A 108 -19.64 -8.50 11.25
N ASN A 109 -19.52 -7.16 11.33
CA ASN A 109 -19.64 -6.35 12.56
C ASN A 109 -18.55 -6.62 13.62
N ILE A 110 -17.53 -7.37 13.29
CA ILE A 110 -16.35 -7.56 14.13
C ILE A 110 -15.24 -6.63 13.66
N LEU A 111 -14.83 -5.74 14.55
CA LEU A 111 -13.68 -4.87 14.37
C LEU A 111 -12.44 -5.55 14.95
N TYR A 112 -11.43 -5.72 14.11
CA TYR A 112 -10.11 -6.21 14.55
C TYR A 112 -9.21 -5.02 14.81
N LEU A 113 -8.64 -5.02 16.00
CA LEU A 113 -7.78 -3.98 16.53
C LEU A 113 -6.39 -4.55 16.76
N GLN A 114 -5.38 -3.75 16.43
CA GLN A 114 -4.01 -4.00 16.84
C GLN A 114 -3.56 -2.97 17.87
N LYS A 115 -2.73 -3.40 18.79
CA LYS A 115 -2.07 -2.52 19.75
C LYS A 115 -0.58 -2.70 19.64
N ASP A 116 0.11 -1.60 19.34
CA ASP A 116 1.56 -1.53 19.35
C ASP A 116 2.02 -1.21 20.78
N ILE A 117 2.81 -2.11 21.36
CA ILE A 117 3.42 -1.94 22.67
C ILE A 117 4.86 -1.49 22.44
N CYS A 118 5.09 -0.19 22.59
CA CYS A 118 6.41 0.39 22.33
C CYS A 118 7.44 -0.02 23.38
N ASN A 119 8.52 -0.64 22.93
CA ASN A 119 9.67 -0.97 23.76
C ASN A 119 10.76 0.11 23.65
N PHE A 120 11.51 0.38 24.72
CA PHE A 120 12.57 1.41 24.75
C PHE A 120 13.73 1.15 23.76
N SER A 121 13.74 0.01 23.08
CA SER A 121 14.79 -0.41 22.13
C SER A 121 14.48 -0.10 20.66
N ASN A 122 13.56 0.81 20.37
CA ASN A 122 13.03 1.06 19.01
C ASN A 122 12.35 -0.15 18.37
N SER A 123 11.84 -1.08 19.16
CA SER A 123 11.01 -2.18 18.73
C SER A 123 9.66 -2.12 19.46
N SER A 124 8.64 -2.67 18.83
CA SER A 124 7.31 -2.82 19.43
C SER A 124 6.90 -4.28 19.39
N ASP A 125 6.17 -4.71 20.39
CA ASP A 125 5.38 -5.93 20.28
C ASP A 125 3.98 -5.55 19.80
N VAL A 126 3.36 -6.37 18.95
CA VAL A 126 2.00 -6.13 18.48
C VAL A 126 1.09 -7.22 19.01
N VAL A 127 0.01 -6.82 19.66
CA VAL A 127 -1.05 -7.70 20.15
C VAL A 127 -2.36 -7.35 19.48
N PHE A 128 -3.27 -8.30 19.40
CA PHE A 128 -4.50 -8.20 18.65
C PHE A 128 -5.72 -8.41 19.52
N TYR A 129 -6.81 -7.73 19.14
CA TYR A 129 -8.11 -7.82 19.78
C TYR A 129 -9.20 -7.90 18.73
N LYS A 130 -10.33 -8.50 19.08
CA LYS A 130 -11.58 -8.34 18.36
C LYS A 130 -12.59 -7.60 19.23
N TYR A 131 -13.39 -6.76 18.58
CA TYR A 131 -14.46 -5.99 19.20
C TYR A 131 -15.73 -6.15 18.39
N ASP A 132 -16.78 -6.67 19.01
CA ASP A 132 -18.09 -6.84 18.40
C ASP A 132 -18.86 -5.51 18.51
N LEU A 133 -19.12 -4.88 17.37
CA LEU A 133 -19.76 -3.56 17.28
C LEU A 133 -21.23 -3.58 17.74
N ASP A 134 -21.91 -4.73 17.68
CA ASP A 134 -23.32 -4.84 18.06
C ASP A 134 -23.47 -5.08 19.56
N THR A 135 -22.57 -5.83 20.17
CA THR A 135 -22.68 -6.22 21.58
C THR A 135 -21.75 -5.42 22.51
N GLY A 136 -20.79 -4.67 21.97
CA GLY A 136 -19.80 -3.94 22.73
C GLY A 136 -18.79 -4.84 23.46
N LYS A 137 -18.68 -6.12 23.10
CA LYS A 137 -17.77 -7.07 23.75
C LYS A 137 -16.45 -7.13 23.02
N SER A 138 -15.38 -7.12 23.79
CA SER A 138 -14.03 -7.38 23.32
C SER A 138 -13.52 -8.74 23.74
N ALA A 139 -12.61 -9.31 22.94
CA ALA A 139 -11.83 -10.49 23.29
C ALA A 139 -10.38 -10.33 22.80
N ASP A 140 -9.46 -10.89 23.57
CA ASP A 140 -8.07 -10.99 23.20
C ASP A 140 -7.91 -12.06 22.11
N ILE A 141 -6.97 -11.84 21.20
CA ILE A 141 -6.52 -12.82 20.23
C ILE A 141 -5.19 -13.38 20.74
N GLU A 142 -5.09 -14.70 20.83
CA GLU A 142 -3.92 -15.39 21.38
C GLU A 142 -2.71 -15.22 20.45
N GLY A 143 -1.56 -14.92 21.04
CA GLY A 143 -0.31 -14.70 20.34
C GLY A 143 0.01 -13.23 20.17
N ARG A 144 1.22 -12.97 19.69
CA ARG A 144 1.73 -11.63 19.42
C ARG A 144 2.85 -11.66 18.39
N LEU A 145 3.12 -10.54 17.78
CA LEU A 145 4.31 -10.32 16.95
C LEU A 145 5.36 -9.63 17.83
N GLU A 146 6.50 -10.29 18.03
CA GLU A 146 7.54 -9.83 18.95
C GLU A 146 8.61 -9.00 18.25
N GLN A 147 9.11 -7.97 18.96
CA GLN A 147 10.27 -7.15 18.55
C GLN A 147 10.13 -6.52 17.16
N TRP A 148 9.00 -5.97 16.90
CA TRP A 148 8.70 -5.30 15.64
C TRP A 148 9.41 -3.95 15.56
N GLN A 149 10.21 -3.68 14.54
CA GLN A 149 10.95 -2.44 14.44
C GLN A 149 10.14 -1.25 13.90
N TYR A 150 9.00 -1.52 13.27
CA TYR A 150 8.12 -0.48 12.71
C TYR A 150 6.68 -1.01 12.74
N GLY A 151 5.70 -0.14 12.94
CA GLY A 151 4.29 -0.50 13.09
C GLY A 151 3.77 -1.44 11.99
N VAL A 152 2.78 -2.24 12.28
CA VAL A 152 2.11 -3.10 11.28
C VAL A 152 1.50 -2.20 10.23
N GLY A 153 1.82 -2.42 8.96
CA GLY A 153 1.40 -1.57 7.85
C GLY A 153 -0.13 -1.45 7.82
N GLU A 154 -0.60 -0.22 7.84
CA GLU A 154 -2.02 0.06 7.72
C GLU A 154 -2.50 -0.36 6.32
N GLY A 155 -3.55 -1.18 6.28
CA GLY A 155 -4.40 -1.32 5.10
C GLY A 155 -3.99 -2.34 4.03
N GLU A 156 -3.02 -3.23 4.25
CA GLU A 156 -2.65 -4.24 3.26
C GLU A 156 -2.83 -5.66 3.82
N CYS A 157 -4.06 -6.03 4.10
CA CYS A 157 -4.42 -7.38 4.51
C CYS A 157 -5.49 -7.97 3.56
N ALA A 158 -5.65 -9.28 3.61
CA ALA A 158 -6.70 -9.99 2.87
C ALA A 158 -7.36 -11.03 3.75
N TYR A 159 -8.67 -11.15 3.67
CA TYR A 159 -9.40 -12.23 4.31
C TYR A 159 -9.64 -13.36 3.31
N ALA A 160 -9.25 -14.57 3.70
CA ALA A 160 -9.58 -15.79 2.99
C ALA A 160 -9.54 -16.99 3.96
N ASP A 161 -10.40 -17.99 3.75
CA ASP A 161 -10.44 -19.25 4.48
C ASP A 161 -10.43 -19.10 6.03
N GLY A 162 -11.26 -18.19 6.53
CA GLY A 162 -11.36 -17.93 7.98
C GLY A 162 -10.19 -17.17 8.58
N ARG A 163 -9.24 -16.66 7.77
CA ARG A 163 -8.02 -16.00 8.23
C ARG A 163 -7.85 -14.62 7.63
N ILE A 164 -7.26 -13.73 8.39
CA ILE A 164 -6.78 -12.42 7.94
C ILE A 164 -5.28 -12.56 7.70
N TYR A 165 -4.87 -12.50 6.43
CA TYR A 165 -3.46 -12.51 6.02
C TYR A 165 -2.97 -11.09 5.94
N ALA A 166 -1.82 -10.80 6.53
CA ALA A 166 -1.19 -9.50 6.43
C ALA A 166 0.33 -9.64 6.40
N SER A 167 0.96 -8.63 5.85
CA SER A 167 2.41 -8.60 5.71
C SER A 167 2.96 -7.29 6.21
N TYR A 168 4.15 -7.37 6.72
CA TYR A 168 4.89 -6.23 7.15
C TYR A 168 6.30 -6.25 6.54
N ALA A 169 6.72 -5.12 5.98
CA ALA A 169 8.04 -4.93 5.44
C ALA A 169 8.80 -3.90 6.28
N GLY A 170 9.67 -4.38 7.16
CA GLY A 170 10.63 -3.56 7.88
C GLY A 170 11.86 -4.42 8.05
N GLY A 171 13.06 -3.97 7.96
CA GLY A 171 14.28 -4.78 8.14
C GLY A 171 14.18 -6.33 7.94
N THR A 172 13.05 -6.94 8.22
CA THR A 172 12.68 -8.35 7.93
C THR A 172 11.23 -8.34 7.45
N THR A 173 10.93 -8.99 6.33
CA THR A 173 9.55 -9.17 5.91
C THR A 173 8.93 -10.32 6.69
N VAL A 174 7.80 -10.07 7.33
CA VAL A 174 7.04 -11.10 8.04
C VAL A 174 5.63 -11.16 7.48
N HIS A 175 5.25 -12.35 7.07
CA HIS A 175 3.89 -12.68 6.69
C HIS A 175 3.24 -13.45 7.84
N TYR A 176 2.07 -13.00 8.28
CA TYR A 176 1.34 -13.61 9.38
C TYR A 176 -0.13 -13.82 9.02
N ALA A 177 -0.76 -14.76 9.69
CA ALA A 177 -2.19 -14.96 9.63
C ALA A 177 -2.82 -14.85 11.00
N LEU A 178 -3.97 -14.20 11.08
CA LEU A 178 -4.85 -14.18 12.22
C LEU A 178 -6.02 -15.09 11.91
N ASP A 179 -6.14 -16.19 12.65
CA ASP A 179 -7.24 -17.13 12.56
C ASP A 179 -8.45 -16.57 13.31
N THR A 180 -9.53 -16.27 12.57
CA THR A 180 -10.71 -15.60 13.14
C THR A 180 -11.64 -16.55 13.89
N GLU A 181 -11.50 -17.87 13.72
CA GLU A 181 -12.27 -18.89 14.40
C GLU A 181 -11.59 -19.35 15.71
N GLN A 182 -10.25 -19.46 15.67
CA GLN A 182 -9.47 -19.88 16.83
C GLN A 182 -8.99 -18.72 17.70
N ASP A 183 -9.20 -17.48 17.25
CA ASP A 183 -8.71 -16.26 17.90
C ASP A 183 -7.21 -16.31 18.20
N SER A 184 -6.41 -16.67 17.19
CA SER A 184 -4.97 -16.82 17.31
C SER A 184 -4.22 -16.17 16.14
N VAL A 185 -2.99 -15.73 16.40
CA VAL A 185 -2.09 -15.21 15.38
C VAL A 185 -0.88 -16.13 15.24
N GLU A 186 -0.48 -16.41 13.99
CA GLU A 186 0.73 -17.16 13.67
C GLU A 186 1.58 -16.45 12.62
N VAL A 187 2.90 -16.58 12.72
CA VAL A 187 3.83 -16.15 11.68
C VAL A 187 3.93 -17.28 10.65
N ILE A 188 3.45 -17.04 9.43
CA ILE A 188 3.46 -18.02 8.34
C ILE A 188 4.85 -18.10 7.70
N LYS A 189 5.45 -16.93 7.42
CA LYS A 189 6.74 -16.83 6.75
C LYS A 189 7.53 -15.69 7.35
N LYS A 190 8.77 -15.97 7.69
CA LYS A 190 9.74 -14.96 8.06
C LYS A 190 10.84 -15.00 7.03
N GLY A 191 10.92 -13.95 6.21
CA GLY A 191 12.01 -13.82 5.23
C GLY A 191 13.30 -13.47 5.96
N ASP A 192 14.33 -14.29 5.82
CA ASP A 192 15.68 -13.86 6.13
C ASP A 192 16.10 -12.85 5.06
N LEU A 193 16.48 -11.67 5.46
CA LEU A 193 16.83 -10.54 4.60
C LEU A 193 18.12 -10.71 3.81
N GLU A 194 18.81 -11.83 3.91
CA GLU A 194 19.92 -12.15 3.00
C GLU A 194 19.46 -12.24 1.54
N ASP A 195 18.16 -12.47 1.31
CA ASP A 195 17.53 -12.48 -0.02
C ASP A 195 16.49 -11.39 -0.19
N SER A 196 16.77 -10.16 0.27
CA SER A 196 16.09 -8.88 -0.04
C SER A 196 14.67 -8.95 -0.66
N ALA A 197 13.76 -9.74 -0.09
CA ALA A 197 12.35 -9.65 -0.42
C ALA A 197 11.77 -8.40 0.24
N SER A 198 11.62 -7.32 -0.52
CA SER A 198 11.41 -6.01 0.06
C SER A 198 9.95 -5.58 0.17
N PHE A 199 8.98 -6.37 -0.30
CA PHE A 199 7.59 -5.93 -0.24
C PHE A 199 6.61 -7.09 -0.45
N ILE A 200 5.70 -7.33 0.49
CA ILE A 200 4.60 -8.29 0.31
C ILE A 200 3.27 -7.55 0.47
N LYS A 201 2.40 -7.70 -0.52
CA LYS A 201 1.01 -7.24 -0.47
C LYS A 201 0.09 -8.42 -0.65
N THR A 202 -0.97 -8.47 0.13
CA THR A 202 -2.01 -9.49 0.03
C THR A 202 -3.33 -8.89 -0.43
N TYR A 203 -4.00 -9.55 -1.37
CA TYR A 203 -5.26 -9.12 -1.93
C TYR A 203 -6.29 -10.25 -1.88
N PRO A 204 -7.50 -10.01 -1.39
CA PRO A 204 -8.55 -11.01 -1.40
C PRO A 204 -9.02 -11.28 -2.85
N VAL A 205 -9.27 -12.53 -3.17
CA VAL A 205 -9.86 -12.97 -4.45
C VAL A 205 -11.28 -13.44 -4.21
N ASN A 206 -11.46 -14.30 -3.23
CA ASN A 206 -12.75 -14.76 -2.74
C ASN A 206 -12.60 -15.25 -1.30
N ASP A 207 -13.65 -15.82 -0.70
CA ASP A 207 -13.64 -16.28 0.70
C ASP A 207 -12.59 -17.38 0.99
N LYS A 208 -11.95 -17.97 -0.02
CA LYS A 208 -11.02 -19.09 0.11
C LYS A 208 -9.65 -18.84 -0.51
N GLU A 209 -9.53 -17.80 -1.33
CA GLU A 209 -8.33 -17.55 -2.12
C GLU A 209 -7.88 -16.11 -1.97
N TYR A 210 -6.56 -15.92 -1.96
CA TYR A 210 -5.92 -14.60 -1.98
C TYR A 210 -4.71 -14.60 -2.91
N VAL A 211 -4.34 -13.42 -3.38
CA VAL A 211 -3.11 -13.21 -4.16
C VAL A 211 -2.08 -12.53 -3.27
N GLU A 212 -0.87 -13.07 -3.29
CA GLU A 212 0.31 -12.46 -2.70
C GLU A 212 1.19 -11.88 -3.81
N ILE A 213 1.61 -10.62 -3.63
CA ILE A 213 2.54 -9.95 -4.53
C ILE A 213 3.77 -9.57 -3.73
N TYR A 214 4.93 -10.11 -4.10
CA TYR A 214 6.20 -9.79 -3.45
C TYR A 214 7.29 -9.49 -4.46
N VAL A 215 8.33 -8.80 -3.99
CA VAL A 215 9.47 -8.39 -4.81
C VAL A 215 10.75 -8.98 -4.24
N THR A 216 11.52 -9.64 -5.08
CA THR A 216 12.89 -10.06 -4.76
C THR A 216 13.90 -9.16 -5.47
N GLU A 217 15.04 -8.93 -4.83
CA GLU A 217 16.15 -8.17 -5.38
C GLU A 217 17.31 -9.11 -5.71
N SER A 218 17.96 -8.91 -6.84
CA SER A 218 19.13 -9.68 -7.29
C SER A 218 20.16 -8.75 -7.92
N GLY A 219 21.39 -9.22 -8.02
CA GLY A 219 22.51 -8.45 -8.58
C GLY A 219 23.32 -7.71 -7.51
N ASP A 220 24.21 -6.86 -7.96
CA ASP A 220 25.08 -6.05 -7.12
C ASP A 220 25.27 -4.65 -7.72
N GLU A 221 25.95 -3.75 -6.98
CA GLU A 221 26.19 -2.38 -7.46
C GLU A 221 27.00 -2.31 -8.76
N ILE A 222 27.78 -3.35 -9.09
CA ILE A 222 28.66 -3.40 -10.27
C ILE A 222 27.88 -3.86 -11.50
N ASN A 223 27.03 -4.89 -11.35
CA ASN A 223 26.25 -5.49 -12.42
C ASN A 223 24.83 -4.88 -12.58
N GLY A 224 24.49 -3.99 -11.68
CA GLY A 224 23.18 -3.39 -11.57
C GLY A 224 22.22 -4.22 -10.72
N ILE A 225 21.41 -3.54 -9.94
CA ILE A 225 20.36 -4.15 -9.12
C ILE A 225 19.15 -4.42 -10.02
N ARG A 226 18.62 -5.63 -9.94
CA ARG A 226 17.40 -6.08 -10.61
C ARG A 226 16.37 -6.49 -9.60
N TYR A 227 15.13 -6.22 -9.90
CA TYR A 227 13.98 -6.59 -9.09
C TYR A 227 13.12 -7.58 -9.85
N THR A 228 12.54 -8.53 -9.14
CA THR A 228 11.59 -9.48 -9.72
C THR A 228 10.30 -9.43 -8.91
N TYR A 229 9.20 -9.04 -9.55
CA TYR A 229 7.86 -9.22 -9.01
C TYR A 229 7.43 -10.66 -9.17
N HIS A 230 6.86 -11.21 -8.12
CA HIS A 230 6.19 -12.49 -8.07
C HIS A 230 4.74 -12.26 -7.68
N VAL A 231 3.83 -12.79 -8.47
CA VAL A 231 2.39 -12.73 -8.23
C VAL A 231 1.88 -14.15 -8.09
N THR A 232 1.47 -14.54 -6.90
CA THR A 232 1.09 -15.92 -6.58
C THR A 232 -0.31 -15.97 -6.01
N LEU A 233 -1.15 -16.84 -6.57
CA LEU A 233 -2.47 -17.17 -6.03
C LEU A 233 -2.33 -18.31 -5.04
N PHE A 234 -2.90 -18.13 -3.86
CA PHE A 234 -3.01 -19.12 -2.79
C PHE A 234 -4.47 -19.53 -2.59
N GLY A 235 -4.72 -20.81 -2.39
CA GLY A 235 -6.06 -21.35 -2.16
C GLY A 235 -6.04 -22.81 -1.76
N GLU A 236 -7.23 -23.44 -1.66
CA GLU A 236 -7.39 -24.85 -1.25
C GLU A 236 -6.59 -25.84 -2.11
N THR A 237 -6.34 -25.52 -3.37
CA THR A 237 -5.57 -26.37 -4.31
C THR A 237 -4.06 -26.18 -4.23
N GLY A 238 -3.61 -25.34 -3.31
CA GLY A 238 -2.20 -24.96 -3.15
C GLY A 238 -1.88 -23.59 -3.75
N GLU A 239 -0.58 -23.36 -3.99
CA GLU A 239 -0.08 -22.13 -4.58
C GLU A 239 0.09 -22.25 -6.10
N ARG A 240 -0.17 -21.16 -6.82
CA ARG A 240 0.05 -21.08 -8.27
C ARG A 240 0.59 -19.70 -8.64
N GLU A 241 1.74 -19.68 -9.27
CA GLU A 241 2.30 -18.45 -9.85
C GLU A 241 1.41 -17.98 -11.02
N ILE A 242 1.00 -16.70 -10.97
CA ILE A 242 0.20 -16.04 -12.03
C ILE A 242 1.14 -15.30 -12.98
N ALA A 243 2.11 -14.57 -12.41
CA ALA A 243 3.04 -13.75 -13.18
C ALA A 243 4.37 -13.62 -12.44
N THR A 244 5.44 -13.55 -13.23
CA THR A 244 6.78 -13.18 -12.77
C THR A 244 7.34 -12.15 -13.74
N LYS A 245 7.81 -11.02 -13.22
CA LYS A 245 8.35 -9.93 -14.02
C LYS A 245 9.65 -9.40 -13.43
N GLU A 246 10.73 -9.55 -14.19
CA GLU A 246 12.01 -8.91 -13.88
C GLU A 246 12.05 -7.49 -14.46
N TYR A 247 12.58 -6.54 -13.70
CA TYR A 247 12.73 -5.15 -14.11
C TYR A 247 14.00 -4.53 -13.52
N SER A 248 14.52 -3.51 -14.17
CA SER A 248 15.64 -2.72 -13.68
C SER A 248 15.18 -1.65 -12.69
N ARG A 249 16.09 -1.07 -11.93
CA ARG A 249 15.79 0.02 -10.99
C ARG A 249 15.19 1.25 -11.67
N SER A 250 15.46 1.46 -12.94
CA SER A 250 14.97 2.58 -13.73
C SER A 250 13.54 2.39 -14.28
N GLU A 251 13.06 1.14 -14.35
CA GLU A 251 11.70 0.85 -14.72
C GLU A 251 10.79 0.89 -13.50
N ASN A 252 9.52 1.20 -13.70
CA ASN A 252 8.54 1.24 -12.62
C ASN A 252 7.37 0.29 -12.93
N TYR A 253 7.21 -0.72 -12.11
CA TYR A 253 6.08 -1.65 -12.15
C TYR A 253 5.30 -1.57 -10.85
N ARG A 254 3.97 -1.67 -10.95
CA ARG A 254 3.07 -1.79 -9.80
C ARG A 254 1.97 -2.76 -10.15
N TYR A 255 1.53 -3.50 -9.15
CA TYR A 255 0.47 -4.48 -9.29
C TYR A 255 -0.59 -4.26 -8.23
N THR A 256 -1.84 -4.55 -8.58
CA THR A 256 -2.96 -4.65 -7.65
C THR A 256 -3.94 -5.69 -8.17
N VAL A 257 -4.80 -6.20 -7.28
CA VAL A 257 -5.81 -7.20 -7.63
C VAL A 257 -7.19 -6.68 -7.22
N ASN A 258 -8.15 -6.83 -8.11
CA ASN A 258 -9.55 -6.53 -7.84
C ASN A 258 -10.45 -7.36 -8.75
N ASP A 259 -11.57 -7.87 -8.22
CA ASP A 259 -12.60 -8.58 -8.97
C ASP A 259 -12.04 -9.70 -9.87
N ASN A 260 -11.20 -10.58 -9.28
CA ASN A 260 -10.53 -11.70 -9.97
C ASN A 260 -9.66 -11.28 -11.17
N LYS A 261 -9.16 -10.05 -11.17
CA LYS A 261 -8.28 -9.51 -12.20
C LYS A 261 -7.01 -8.98 -11.59
N LEU A 262 -5.89 -9.20 -12.28
CA LEU A 262 -4.60 -8.61 -11.98
C LEU A 262 -4.43 -7.36 -12.83
N TYR A 263 -4.14 -6.24 -12.19
CA TYR A 263 -3.84 -4.96 -12.81
C TYR A 263 -2.34 -4.72 -12.73
N GLU A 264 -1.71 -4.56 -13.87
CA GLU A 264 -0.29 -4.25 -14.01
C GLU A 264 -0.13 -2.82 -14.51
N TYR A 265 0.53 -1.99 -13.76
CA TYR A 265 1.05 -0.72 -14.22
C TYR A 265 2.50 -0.89 -14.62
N SER A 266 2.89 -0.35 -15.77
CA SER A 266 4.27 -0.33 -16.23
C SER A 266 4.63 1.02 -16.82
N GLN A 267 5.88 1.44 -16.63
CA GLN A 267 6.46 2.67 -17.10
C GLN A 267 7.91 2.43 -17.47
N SER A 268 8.33 2.92 -18.64
CA SER A 268 9.71 2.84 -19.10
C SER A 268 10.65 3.74 -18.27
N GLU A 269 11.93 3.51 -18.38
CA GLU A 269 13.00 4.23 -17.70
C GLU A 269 12.91 5.77 -17.85
N ASN A 270 12.46 6.25 -18.99
CA ASN A 270 12.35 7.68 -19.28
C ASN A 270 11.03 8.32 -18.82
N GLY A 271 10.18 7.59 -18.11
CA GLY A 271 8.83 8.04 -17.74
C GLY A 271 7.88 8.14 -18.96
N ASP A 272 8.31 7.62 -20.10
CA ASP A 272 7.50 7.57 -21.30
C ASP A 272 6.54 6.37 -21.26
N ASP A 273 5.41 6.52 -21.93
CA ASP A 273 4.43 5.47 -22.20
C ASP A 273 3.95 4.65 -20.98
N PRO A 274 3.47 5.32 -19.90
CA PRO A 274 2.84 4.59 -18.82
C PRO A 274 1.63 3.81 -19.33
N ARG A 275 1.54 2.53 -18.96
CA ARG A 275 0.50 1.61 -19.40
C ARG A 275 -0.15 0.90 -18.23
N LEU A 276 -1.43 0.66 -18.36
CA LEU A 276 -2.20 -0.24 -17.51
C LEU A 276 -2.61 -1.45 -18.33
N ARG A 277 -2.25 -2.64 -17.87
CA ARG A 277 -2.69 -3.91 -18.42
C ARG A 277 -3.53 -4.65 -17.40
N ILE A 278 -4.58 -5.30 -17.86
CA ILE A 278 -5.49 -6.07 -17.02
C ILE A 278 -5.48 -7.50 -17.51
N TYR A 279 -5.19 -8.42 -16.60
CA TYR A 279 -5.14 -9.86 -16.86
C TYR A 279 -6.21 -10.57 -16.05
N ASP A 280 -6.65 -11.73 -16.51
CA ASP A 280 -7.33 -12.68 -15.62
C ASP A 280 -6.29 -13.35 -14.69
N LEU A 281 -6.78 -14.06 -13.66
CA LEU A 281 -5.88 -14.78 -12.74
C LEU A 281 -5.23 -16.02 -13.36
N ASN A 282 -5.45 -16.32 -14.66
CA ASN A 282 -4.70 -17.33 -15.42
C ASN A 282 -3.56 -16.71 -16.24
N GLY A 283 -3.36 -15.39 -16.14
CA GLY A 283 -2.32 -14.66 -16.85
C GLY A 283 -2.69 -14.26 -18.28
N ASN A 284 -3.96 -14.42 -18.70
CA ASN A 284 -4.39 -13.97 -20.02
C ASN A 284 -4.67 -12.47 -20.01
N LEU A 285 -4.07 -11.73 -20.96
CA LEU A 285 -4.32 -10.32 -21.14
C LEU A 285 -5.77 -10.09 -21.58
N LEU A 286 -6.51 -9.29 -20.82
CA LEU A 286 -7.89 -8.91 -21.10
C LEU A 286 -7.97 -7.53 -21.78
N GLU A 287 -7.27 -6.53 -21.21
CA GLU A 287 -7.35 -5.14 -21.62
C GLU A 287 -5.98 -4.46 -21.46
N SER A 288 -5.71 -3.45 -22.30
CA SER A 288 -4.50 -2.62 -22.22
C SER A 288 -4.82 -1.15 -22.52
N TYR A 289 -4.29 -0.23 -21.72
CA TYR A 289 -4.53 1.21 -21.81
C TYR A 289 -3.23 1.99 -21.76
N GLU A 290 -3.13 3.04 -22.58
CA GLU A 290 -2.15 4.11 -22.42
C GLU A 290 -2.69 5.14 -21.43
N LEU A 291 -1.81 5.72 -20.59
CA LEU A 291 -2.17 6.65 -19.53
C LEU A 291 -1.52 8.02 -19.74
N PRO A 292 -1.94 8.81 -20.76
CA PRO A 292 -1.30 10.07 -21.11
C PRO A 292 -1.37 11.11 -19.99
N GLU A 293 -2.39 11.07 -19.13
CA GLU A 293 -2.52 11.94 -17.96
C GLU A 293 -1.40 11.69 -16.95
N VAL A 294 -1.09 10.43 -16.68
CA VAL A 294 0.03 10.02 -15.82
C VAL A 294 1.36 10.42 -16.47
N SER A 295 1.53 10.19 -17.78
CA SER A 295 2.72 10.64 -18.52
C SER A 295 2.95 12.14 -18.38
N SER A 296 1.89 12.94 -18.42
CA SER A 296 1.97 14.39 -18.23
C SER A 296 2.48 14.75 -16.82
N LEU A 297 1.99 14.07 -15.76
CA LEU A 297 2.45 14.29 -14.39
C LEU A 297 3.91 13.89 -14.19
N LEU A 298 4.33 12.76 -14.77
CA LEU A 298 5.71 12.28 -14.68
C LEU A 298 6.71 13.20 -15.36
N LYS A 299 6.32 13.87 -16.43
CA LYS A 299 7.13 14.81 -17.22
C LYS A 299 7.14 16.23 -16.64
N ASP A 300 6.23 16.55 -15.73
CA ASP A 300 6.20 17.87 -15.07
C ASP A 300 7.33 17.97 -14.06
N ARG A 301 8.51 18.36 -14.56
CA ARG A 301 9.72 18.46 -13.74
C ARG A 301 9.79 19.73 -12.88
N GLY A 302 8.99 20.76 -13.20
CA GLY A 302 9.05 22.03 -12.48
C GLY A 302 10.49 22.57 -12.31
N ASN A 303 10.92 22.78 -11.07
CA ASN A 303 12.30 23.19 -10.72
C ASN A 303 13.10 22.01 -10.12
N LEU A 304 12.88 20.77 -10.56
CA LEU A 304 13.55 19.57 -10.05
C LEU A 304 15.07 19.64 -10.26
N GLU A 305 15.85 19.24 -9.25
CA GLU A 305 17.27 18.95 -9.41
C GLU A 305 17.46 17.78 -10.39
N GLU A 306 18.58 17.73 -11.11
CA GLU A 306 18.83 16.77 -12.20
C GLU A 306 18.61 15.30 -11.83
N ASN A 307 18.67 14.97 -10.55
CA ASN A 307 18.58 13.58 -10.04
C ASN A 307 17.21 13.24 -9.41
N MET A 308 16.24 14.14 -9.44
CA MET A 308 14.91 13.90 -8.88
C MET A 308 13.89 13.77 -9.99
N GLU A 309 13.03 12.76 -9.87
CA GLU A 309 11.99 12.45 -10.85
C GLU A 309 10.68 12.16 -10.12
N ASN A 310 9.58 12.61 -10.70
CA ASN A 310 8.25 12.17 -10.31
C ASN A 310 8.10 10.69 -10.68
N ARG A 311 7.47 9.90 -9.82
CA ARG A 311 7.29 8.47 -10.06
C ARG A 311 5.95 7.98 -9.56
N THR A 312 5.43 6.96 -10.19
CA THR A 312 4.25 6.26 -9.71
C THR A 312 4.60 5.43 -8.46
N SER A 313 3.97 5.76 -7.35
CA SER A 313 4.20 5.07 -6.07
C SER A 313 3.20 3.93 -5.84
N ARG A 314 1.97 4.09 -6.30
CA ARG A 314 0.87 3.18 -6.00
C ARG A 314 -0.15 3.10 -7.13
N ILE A 315 -0.77 1.95 -7.29
CA ILE A 315 -2.02 1.78 -8.01
C ILE A 315 -3.02 1.03 -7.14
N ASP A 316 -4.29 1.40 -7.23
CA ASP A 316 -5.40 0.72 -6.58
C ASP A 316 -6.51 0.50 -7.60
N ALA A 317 -7.04 -0.71 -7.67
CA ALA A 317 -8.19 -1.04 -8.51
C ALA A 317 -9.39 -1.41 -7.63
N PHE A 318 -10.56 -0.89 -7.97
CA PHE A 318 -11.80 -1.13 -7.23
C PHE A 318 -13.02 -0.87 -8.12
N GLY A 319 -13.94 -1.82 -8.18
CA GLY A 319 -15.07 -1.76 -9.10
C GLY A 319 -14.62 -1.51 -10.54
N ASP A 320 -15.18 -0.50 -11.18
CA ASP A 320 -14.82 -0.07 -12.53
C ASP A 320 -13.68 0.97 -12.55
N TYR A 321 -12.98 1.20 -11.41
CA TYR A 321 -12.00 2.27 -11.26
C TYR A 321 -10.57 1.76 -11.10
N CYS A 322 -9.63 2.58 -11.54
CA CYS A 322 -8.20 2.44 -11.23
C CYS A 322 -7.64 3.80 -10.80
N LEU A 323 -7.09 3.87 -9.58
CA LEU A 323 -6.41 5.05 -9.05
C LEU A 323 -4.91 4.87 -9.22
N VAL A 324 -4.27 5.81 -9.92
CA VAL A 324 -2.82 5.86 -10.09
C VAL A 324 -2.26 7.05 -9.32
N THR A 325 -1.38 6.79 -8.36
CA THR A 325 -0.75 7.81 -7.52
C THR A 325 0.66 8.12 -8.01
N VAL A 326 0.93 9.39 -8.24
CA VAL A 326 2.24 9.91 -8.68
C VAL A 326 2.81 10.79 -7.57
N ASP A 327 3.97 10.41 -7.04
CA ASP A 327 4.71 11.22 -6.08
C ASP A 327 5.38 12.40 -6.79
N ILE A 328 5.07 13.60 -6.33
CA ILE A 328 5.65 14.85 -6.82
C ILE A 328 6.78 15.26 -5.87
N CYS A 329 8.02 15.04 -6.28
CA CYS A 329 9.19 15.15 -5.42
C CYS A 329 9.38 16.49 -4.71
N TYR A 330 8.91 17.60 -5.26
CA TYR A 330 9.09 18.94 -4.64
C TYR A 330 7.88 19.41 -3.84
N ALA A 331 6.69 19.00 -4.22
CA ALA A 331 5.48 19.54 -3.62
C ALA A 331 5.17 18.90 -2.26
N ARG A 332 5.81 17.80 -1.91
CA ARG A 332 5.43 16.91 -0.79
C ARG A 332 3.96 16.49 -0.86
N HIS A 333 3.41 16.47 -2.09
CA HIS A 333 2.04 16.15 -2.40
C HIS A 333 2.02 15.05 -3.45
N ASN A 334 1.03 14.20 -3.35
CA ASN A 334 0.77 13.21 -4.36
C ASN A 334 -0.31 13.74 -5.29
N LYS A 335 -0.11 13.62 -6.60
CA LYS A 335 -1.17 13.78 -7.58
C LYS A 335 -1.67 12.42 -8.00
N CYS A 336 -2.98 12.30 -8.13
CA CYS A 336 -3.62 11.05 -8.45
C CYS A 336 -4.45 11.21 -9.72
N VAL A 337 -4.50 10.17 -10.52
CA VAL A 337 -5.43 10.07 -11.65
C VAL A 337 -6.38 8.92 -11.38
N LEU A 338 -7.65 9.23 -11.23
CA LEU A 338 -8.71 8.25 -11.08
C LEU A 338 -9.32 7.96 -12.45
N TYR A 339 -9.10 6.78 -12.97
CA TYR A 339 -9.67 6.29 -14.23
C TYR A 339 -10.96 5.52 -13.96
N ASN A 340 -12.04 5.87 -14.65
CA ASN A 340 -13.21 5.01 -14.80
C ASN A 340 -13.03 4.21 -16.10
N LEU A 341 -12.71 2.94 -15.96
CA LEU A 341 -12.38 2.07 -17.09
C LEU A 341 -13.60 1.73 -17.95
N LYS A 342 -14.79 1.74 -17.37
CA LYS A 342 -16.06 1.50 -18.06
C LYS A 342 -16.50 2.69 -18.88
N ASP A 343 -16.56 3.86 -18.27
CA ASP A 343 -17.08 5.09 -18.91
C ASP A 343 -15.99 5.85 -19.69
N LYS A 344 -14.73 5.37 -19.65
CA LYS A 344 -13.56 5.98 -20.28
C LYS A 344 -13.41 7.45 -19.90
N THR A 345 -13.49 7.71 -18.57
CA THR A 345 -13.24 9.04 -18.00
C THR A 345 -12.05 9.01 -17.06
N ALA A 346 -11.33 10.13 -16.95
CA ALA A 346 -10.25 10.33 -16.02
C ALA A 346 -10.48 11.61 -15.20
N CYS A 347 -10.15 11.56 -13.93
CA CYS A 347 -10.30 12.66 -12.99
C CYS A 347 -8.99 12.88 -12.24
N MET A 348 -8.51 14.14 -12.22
CA MET A 348 -7.32 14.51 -11.47
C MET A 348 -7.71 14.83 -10.03
N LEU A 349 -7.00 14.21 -9.08
CA LEU A 349 -7.15 14.41 -7.64
C LEU A 349 -5.79 14.71 -7.02
N GLU A 350 -5.79 15.30 -5.84
CA GLU A 350 -4.58 15.54 -5.06
C GLU A 350 -4.68 14.81 -3.72
N ASN A 351 -3.59 14.18 -3.30
CA ASN A 351 -3.47 13.47 -2.01
C ASN A 351 -4.63 12.51 -1.73
N CYS A 352 -5.00 11.72 -2.75
CA CYS A 352 -6.12 10.80 -2.69
C CYS A 352 -5.63 9.38 -2.40
N PHE A 353 -6.28 8.69 -1.46
CA PHE A 353 -5.99 7.32 -1.08
C PHE A 353 -7.27 6.48 -1.12
N TYR A 354 -7.18 5.27 -1.63
CA TYR A 354 -8.26 4.30 -1.58
C TYR A 354 -8.18 3.50 -0.28
N GLN A 355 -9.30 3.47 0.46
CA GLN A 355 -9.49 2.66 1.66
C GLN A 355 -10.08 1.30 1.25
N SER A 356 -9.22 0.29 1.12
CA SER A 356 -9.64 -1.06 0.73
C SER A 356 -10.44 -1.73 1.85
N PRO A 357 -11.55 -2.42 1.55
CA PRO A 357 -12.25 -3.23 2.52
C PRO A 357 -11.46 -4.49 2.95
N ASN A 358 -10.42 -4.87 2.20
CA ASN A 358 -9.55 -6.02 2.48
C ASN A 358 -10.28 -7.39 2.57
N ILE A 359 -11.50 -7.44 2.10
CA ILE A 359 -12.31 -8.64 1.90
C ILE A 359 -12.62 -8.79 0.42
N SER A 360 -12.90 -10.01 -0.02
CA SER A 360 -13.53 -10.20 -1.32
C SER A 360 -14.92 -9.58 -1.27
N VAL A 361 -15.05 -8.46 -1.95
CA VAL A 361 -16.33 -7.76 -2.04
C VAL A 361 -17.04 -8.30 -3.26
N ASP A 362 -18.23 -8.82 -3.08
CA ASP A 362 -19.11 -9.16 -4.21
C ASP A 362 -19.20 -7.94 -5.13
N SER A 363 -19.09 -8.13 -6.44
CA SER A 363 -19.19 -7.09 -7.48
C SER A 363 -20.47 -6.22 -7.37
N THR A 364 -21.39 -6.58 -6.48
CA THR A 364 -22.58 -5.80 -6.10
C THR A 364 -22.28 -4.68 -5.11
N VAL A 365 -21.13 -4.69 -4.41
CA VAL A 365 -20.74 -3.58 -3.52
C VAL A 365 -20.45 -2.34 -4.34
N LYS A 366 -21.22 -1.30 -4.07
CA LYS A 366 -21.24 -0.06 -4.86
C LYS A 366 -20.50 1.10 -4.17
N ASN A 367 -19.97 0.84 -2.99
CA ASN A 367 -19.35 1.85 -2.16
C ASN A 367 -17.83 1.71 -2.20
N HIS A 368 -17.15 2.75 -2.63
CA HIS A 368 -15.69 2.81 -2.65
C HIS A 368 -15.24 4.02 -1.84
N ILE A 369 -14.51 3.77 -0.77
CA ILE A 369 -14.08 4.82 0.15
C ILE A 369 -12.76 5.41 -0.30
N LEU A 370 -12.77 6.72 -0.50
CA LEU A 370 -11.60 7.52 -0.84
C LEU A 370 -11.36 8.56 0.26
N GLU A 371 -10.12 8.68 0.68
CA GLU A 371 -9.68 9.73 1.59
C GLU A 371 -8.87 10.76 0.81
N LEU A 372 -9.23 12.03 0.94
CA LEU A 372 -8.53 13.16 0.33
C LEU A 372 -7.95 14.05 1.43
N TYR A 373 -6.63 14.17 1.48
CA TYR A 373 -5.94 15.01 2.44
C TYR A 373 -5.87 16.47 1.95
N TYR A 374 -6.18 17.41 2.84
CA TYR A 374 -6.19 18.85 2.57
C TYR A 374 -5.04 19.55 3.30
N ASP A 375 -3.99 19.91 2.58
CA ASP A 375 -2.79 20.55 3.16
C ASP A 375 -3.06 21.87 3.87
N GLN A 376 -4.06 22.62 3.43
CA GLN A 376 -4.36 23.96 4.00
C GLN A 376 -4.94 23.87 5.41
N THR A 377 -5.59 22.79 5.75
CA THR A 377 -6.30 22.58 7.02
C THR A 377 -5.70 21.48 7.86
N ASP A 378 -4.70 20.75 7.32
CA ASP A 378 -4.16 19.51 7.90
C ASP A 378 -5.26 18.48 8.22
N SER A 379 -6.36 18.47 7.48
CA SER A 379 -7.48 17.55 7.65
C SER A 379 -7.69 16.68 6.44
N SER A 380 -8.45 15.60 6.57
CA SER A 380 -8.84 14.74 5.44
C SER A 380 -10.37 14.72 5.30
N GLY A 381 -10.82 14.65 4.05
CA GLY A 381 -12.21 14.34 3.74
C GLY A 381 -12.35 12.90 3.29
N VAL A 382 -13.24 12.15 3.91
CA VAL A 382 -13.59 10.78 3.49
C VAL A 382 -14.83 10.83 2.64
N TYR A 383 -14.76 10.24 1.46
CA TYR A 383 -15.82 10.22 0.46
C TYR A 383 -16.17 8.80 0.05
N ASN A 384 -17.46 8.59 -0.17
CA ASN A 384 -17.95 7.41 -0.86
C ASN A 384 -18.11 7.72 -2.35
N LEU A 385 -17.31 7.06 -3.18
CA LEU A 385 -17.44 7.09 -4.64
C LEU A 385 -18.35 5.96 -5.09
N ASN A 386 -19.48 6.30 -5.65
CA ASN A 386 -20.41 5.31 -6.19
C ASN A 386 -20.10 4.97 -7.67
N ASN A 387 -20.76 3.94 -8.18
CA ASN A 387 -20.60 3.50 -9.58
C ASN A 387 -21.03 4.54 -10.64
N ALA A 388 -21.72 5.61 -10.25
CA ALA A 388 -22.07 6.72 -11.14
C ALA A 388 -21.00 7.84 -11.15
N GLY A 389 -19.87 7.66 -10.46
CA GLY A 389 -18.79 8.64 -10.39
C GLY A 389 -19.07 9.81 -9.46
N LEU A 390 -20.05 9.69 -8.56
CA LEU A 390 -20.40 10.75 -7.61
C LEU A 390 -19.66 10.54 -6.29
N PHE A 391 -18.98 11.58 -5.84
CA PHE A 391 -18.35 11.66 -4.53
C PHE A 391 -19.35 12.17 -3.49
N THR A 392 -19.74 11.30 -2.57
CA THR A 392 -20.61 11.66 -1.45
C THR A 392 -19.75 11.84 -0.19
N PRO A 393 -19.75 13.00 0.48
CA PRO A 393 -18.99 13.20 1.69
C PRO A 393 -19.54 12.31 2.82
N VAL A 394 -18.63 11.61 3.51
CA VAL A 394 -18.97 10.68 4.60
C VAL A 394 -18.55 11.28 5.93
N LEU A 395 -17.29 11.68 6.07
CA LEU A 395 -16.80 12.28 7.31
C LEU A 395 -15.58 13.17 7.04
N GLU A 396 -15.33 14.14 7.93
CA GLU A 396 -14.10 14.92 8.00
C GLU A 396 -13.23 14.36 9.14
N LEU A 397 -11.97 14.02 8.81
CA LEU A 397 -10.99 13.56 9.78
C LEU A 397 -10.16 14.74 10.28
N PRO A 398 -9.96 14.86 11.58
CA PRO A 398 -9.02 15.83 12.13
C PRO A 398 -7.58 15.44 11.77
N PRO A 399 -6.63 16.38 11.87
CA PRO A 399 -5.23 16.12 11.54
C PRO A 399 -4.66 14.98 12.38
N PHE A 400 -4.08 13.96 11.74
CA PHE A 400 -3.27 12.88 12.33
C PHE A 400 -3.88 12.05 13.49
N ASP A 401 -5.18 12.20 13.78
CA ASP A 401 -5.81 11.64 14.99
C ASP A 401 -6.92 10.61 14.71
N GLY A 402 -6.96 10.03 13.52
CA GLY A 402 -8.02 9.10 13.20
C GLY A 402 -7.62 7.95 12.33
N TYR A 403 -8.24 6.80 12.57
CA TYR A 403 -8.10 5.60 11.77
C TYR A 403 -9.45 5.22 11.19
N VAL A 404 -9.44 4.86 9.92
CA VAL A 404 -10.64 4.45 9.18
C VAL A 404 -10.45 3.06 8.62
N VAL A 405 -11.44 2.19 8.82
CA VAL A 405 -11.52 0.88 8.16
C VAL A 405 -12.93 0.68 7.64
N THR A 406 -13.08 -0.11 6.58
CA THR A 406 -14.38 -0.39 5.95
C THR A 406 -14.48 -1.85 5.53
N ASP A 407 -15.70 -2.38 5.53
CA ASP A 407 -16.06 -3.65 4.91
C ASP A 407 -16.84 -3.45 3.58
N GLY A 408 -16.90 -2.21 3.09
CA GLY A 408 -17.67 -1.84 1.90
C GLY A 408 -19.16 -1.62 2.15
N ALA A 409 -19.72 -2.03 3.29
CA ALA A 409 -21.10 -1.79 3.69
C ALA A 409 -21.19 -0.74 4.82
N SER A 410 -20.18 -0.70 5.66
CA SER A 410 -20.02 0.28 6.73
C SER A 410 -18.57 0.76 6.83
N LEU A 411 -18.41 1.88 7.51
CA LEU A 411 -17.13 2.46 7.82
C LEU A 411 -17.03 2.61 9.33
N VAL A 412 -15.90 2.22 9.90
CA VAL A 412 -15.58 2.45 11.31
C VAL A 412 -14.47 3.48 11.40
N TYR A 413 -14.69 4.49 12.22
CA TYR A 413 -13.75 5.56 12.50
C TYR A 413 -13.38 5.56 14.00
N LEU A 414 -12.10 5.37 14.30
CA LEU A 414 -11.55 5.57 15.63
C LEU A 414 -10.93 6.96 15.74
N ASN A 415 -11.60 7.86 16.48
CA ASN A 415 -11.04 9.14 16.87
C ASN A 415 -10.11 8.94 18.07
N LYS A 416 -8.81 9.00 17.83
CA LYS A 416 -7.79 8.74 18.84
C LYS A 416 -7.73 9.86 19.88
N ALA A 417 -7.88 11.12 19.47
CA ALA A 417 -7.84 12.27 20.38
C ALA A 417 -9.01 12.27 21.37
N GLU A 418 -10.20 11.93 20.90
CA GLU A 418 -11.41 11.83 21.72
C GLU A 418 -11.59 10.45 22.37
N LYS A 419 -10.82 9.41 21.92
CA LYS A 419 -10.95 8.01 22.34
C LYS A 419 -12.32 7.43 22.05
N LYS A 420 -12.92 7.83 20.93
CA LYS A 420 -14.26 7.45 20.54
C LYS A 420 -14.26 6.61 19.26
N LEU A 421 -15.19 5.71 19.19
CA LEU A 421 -15.43 4.84 18.05
C LEU A 421 -16.78 5.21 17.42
N TYR A 422 -16.79 5.38 16.10
CA TYR A 422 -17.99 5.69 15.32
C TYR A 422 -18.19 4.61 14.26
N ARG A 423 -19.45 4.25 14.01
CA ARG A 423 -19.84 3.34 12.92
C ARG A 423 -20.79 4.05 11.99
N ILE A 424 -20.46 4.17 10.75
CA ILE A 424 -21.19 4.91 9.72
C ILE A 424 -21.67 3.92 8.66
N GLY A 425 -22.97 3.88 8.38
CA GLY A 425 -23.54 3.13 7.25
C GLY A 425 -23.22 3.85 5.93
N LEU A 426 -22.86 3.07 4.89
CA LEU A 426 -22.49 3.58 3.57
C LEU A 426 -23.62 3.46 2.55
#